data_206c9e0487164c54c5cfcf2bb81452b0
#
_entry.id   206c9e0487164c54c5cfcf2bb81452b0
#
_cell.length_a   1.000
_cell.length_b   1.000
_cell.length_c   1.000
_cell.angle_alpha   90.00
_cell.angle_beta   90.00
_cell.angle_gamma   90.00
#
_symmetry.space_group_name_H-M   'P 1'
#
loop_
_entity.id
_entity.type
_entity.pdbx_description
1 polymer ?
#
loop_
_entity_poly.entity_id
_entity_poly.type
_entity_poly.pdbx_seq_one_letter_code
_entity_poly.pdbx_strand_id
1 'polypeptide(L)'
;MIFNFLINPSKFNKFANIIFKPLCVISLLILGVGLFLVYNSPLDYQQGLTVKIMYIHVPAAWLALLTYAIMTIYSIVGLAFKIPFSFIINKAIAPIGAIFTLLCLISGSLWGKPMWGTWWVWDARLTSVAILFVIYLIVIFLNQTFENREVREKTIAIFILIGSINLPIIKFSVDWWNTLHQPASVSKLSSPSIDISMLQPLLVMTLAFSLIGIIIAIMRIKAEIILRKKYL
;
A
#
# COMPACT_ATOMS: atom_id res chain seq x y z
N MET A 1 7.13 -0.90 27.69
CA MET A 1 7.26 -1.37 26.28
C MET A 1 5.99 -0.99 25.51
N ILE A 2 6.02 0.17 24.86
CA ILE A 2 4.85 0.81 24.22
C ILE A 2 4.37 0.01 22.98
N PHE A 3 5.27 -0.65 22.25
CA PHE A 3 4.94 -1.34 20.98
C PHE A 3 4.60 -2.84 21.11
N ASN A 4 4.35 -3.36 22.29
CA ASN A 4 4.04 -4.79 22.48
C ASN A 4 2.75 -5.26 21.73
N PHE A 5 1.88 -4.34 21.31
CA PHE A 5 0.71 -4.68 20.53
C PHE A 5 1.06 -5.11 19.09
N LEU A 6 2.23 -4.70 18.56
CA LEU A 6 2.67 -5.07 17.21
C LEU A 6 3.20 -6.51 17.10
N ILE A 7 3.42 -7.18 18.23
CA ILE A 7 3.96 -8.54 18.28
C ILE A 7 3.09 -9.52 19.09
N ASN A 8 2.02 -9.02 19.75
CA ASN A 8 1.15 -9.83 20.60
C ASN A 8 -0.34 -9.66 20.21
N PRO A 9 -1.03 -10.75 19.79
CA PRO A 9 -2.41 -10.70 19.33
C PRO A 9 -3.40 -10.15 20.35
N SER A 10 -3.24 -10.52 21.65
CA SER A 10 -4.16 -10.08 22.71
C SER A 10 -4.04 -8.57 22.97
N LYS A 11 -2.81 -8.06 22.99
CA LYS A 11 -2.55 -6.62 23.17
C LYS A 11 -2.99 -5.84 21.93
N PHE A 12 -2.79 -6.41 20.72
CA PHE A 12 -3.32 -5.83 19.48
C PHE A 12 -4.84 -5.68 19.54
N ASN A 13 -5.58 -6.74 19.93
CA ASN A 13 -7.04 -6.68 20.02
C ASN A 13 -7.53 -5.62 21.01
N LYS A 14 -6.89 -5.48 22.18
CA LYS A 14 -7.24 -4.43 23.15
C LYS A 14 -7.03 -3.04 22.56
N PHE A 15 -5.86 -2.78 21.97
CA PHE A 15 -5.55 -1.51 21.32
C PHE A 15 -6.51 -1.21 20.18
N ALA A 16 -6.71 -2.18 19.29
CA ALA A 16 -7.60 -2.06 18.14
C ALA A 16 -9.05 -1.72 18.53
N ASN A 17 -9.59 -2.32 19.59
CA ASN A 17 -10.94 -2.03 20.07
C ASN A 17 -11.09 -0.58 20.58
N ILE A 18 -10.04 0.00 21.17
CA ILE A 18 -10.07 1.38 21.65
C ILE A 18 -10.06 2.37 20.49
N ILE A 19 -9.18 2.15 19.51
CA ILE A 19 -8.95 3.13 18.43
C ILE A 19 -9.92 2.99 17.26
N PHE A 20 -10.58 1.84 17.08
CA PHE A 20 -11.33 1.53 15.87
C PHE A 20 -12.44 2.55 15.56
N LYS A 21 -13.33 2.81 16.53
CA LYS A 21 -14.45 3.75 16.33
C LYS A 21 -13.98 5.18 16.06
N PRO A 22 -13.10 5.80 16.90
CA PRO A 22 -12.60 7.14 16.61
C PRO A 22 -11.83 7.20 15.28
N LEU A 23 -11.09 6.15 14.93
CA LEU A 23 -10.37 6.10 13.65
C LEU A 23 -11.33 6.12 12.46
N CYS A 24 -12.46 5.41 12.52
CA CYS A 24 -13.48 5.44 11.47
C CYS A 24 -14.05 6.85 11.29
N VAL A 25 -14.40 7.54 12.39
CA VAL A 25 -14.95 8.90 12.33
C VAL A 25 -13.92 9.88 11.73
N ILE A 26 -12.69 9.85 12.24
CA ILE A 26 -11.60 10.71 11.75
C ILE A 26 -11.33 10.45 10.27
N SER A 27 -11.31 9.17 9.85
CA SER A 27 -11.08 8.79 8.45
C SER A 27 -12.14 9.36 7.52
N LEU A 28 -13.43 9.30 7.91
CA LEU A 28 -14.52 9.85 7.12
C LEU A 28 -14.45 11.38 7.02
N LEU A 29 -14.11 12.07 8.12
CA LEU A 29 -13.95 13.52 8.13
C LEU A 29 -12.78 13.96 7.23
N ILE A 30 -11.62 13.29 7.34
CA ILE A 30 -10.44 13.61 6.52
C ILE A 30 -10.71 13.30 5.05
N LEU A 31 -11.42 12.20 4.73
CA LEU A 31 -11.82 11.91 3.36
C LEU A 31 -12.74 13.00 2.81
N GLY A 32 -13.74 13.45 3.58
CA GLY A 32 -14.63 14.53 3.17
C GLY A 32 -13.87 15.84 2.89
N VAL A 33 -12.95 16.22 3.79
CA VAL A 33 -12.05 17.37 3.58
C VAL A 33 -11.17 17.17 2.35
N GLY A 34 -10.59 15.99 2.18
CA GLY A 34 -9.76 15.66 1.01
C GLY A 34 -10.52 15.81 -0.30
N LEU A 35 -11.72 15.25 -0.40
CA LEU A 35 -12.57 15.38 -1.58
C LEU A 35 -12.96 16.83 -1.88
N PHE A 36 -13.27 17.62 -0.85
CA PHE A 36 -13.55 19.05 -0.99
C PHE A 36 -12.34 19.80 -1.53
N LEU A 37 -11.13 19.54 -1.00
CA LEU A 37 -9.90 20.16 -1.48
C LEU A 37 -9.57 19.72 -2.92
N VAL A 38 -9.77 18.46 -3.28
CA VAL A 38 -9.58 17.95 -4.65
C VAL A 38 -10.55 18.62 -5.61
N TYR A 39 -11.81 18.78 -5.21
CA TYR A 39 -12.80 19.49 -6.05
C TYR A 39 -12.36 20.92 -6.38
N ASN A 40 -11.86 21.66 -5.38
CA ASN A 40 -11.40 23.05 -5.50
C ASN A 40 -9.95 23.21 -5.96
N SER A 41 -9.19 22.11 -6.16
CA SER A 41 -7.80 22.21 -6.61
C SER A 41 -7.71 22.76 -8.04
N PRO A 42 -6.66 23.54 -8.36
CA PRO A 42 -6.49 24.09 -9.69
C PRO A 42 -6.32 22.99 -10.75
N LEU A 43 -6.58 23.34 -11.99
CA LEU A 43 -6.28 22.52 -13.14
C LEU A 43 -4.79 22.70 -13.49
N ASP A 44 -4.17 21.64 -13.97
CA ASP A 44 -2.82 21.71 -14.50
C ASP A 44 -2.83 22.30 -15.91
N TYR A 45 -1.81 23.12 -16.24
CA TYR A 45 -1.75 23.82 -17.54
C TYR A 45 -1.53 22.88 -18.73
N GLN A 46 -0.89 21.71 -18.51
CA GLN A 46 -0.67 20.69 -19.56
C GLN A 46 -1.74 19.59 -19.54
N GLN A 47 -2.14 19.16 -18.32
CA GLN A 47 -2.96 17.98 -18.09
C GLN A 47 -4.45 18.33 -17.94
N GLY A 48 -4.78 19.60 -17.72
CA GLY A 48 -6.15 20.02 -17.49
C GLY A 48 -6.79 19.30 -16.31
N LEU A 49 -8.01 18.79 -16.51
CA LEU A 49 -8.78 18.08 -15.48
C LEU A 49 -8.17 16.72 -15.08
N THR A 50 -7.42 16.08 -15.98
CA THR A 50 -6.89 14.73 -15.74
C THR A 50 -5.86 14.67 -14.62
N VAL A 51 -5.24 15.81 -14.25
CA VAL A 51 -4.36 15.92 -13.09
C VAL A 51 -5.05 15.48 -11.79
N LYS A 52 -6.38 15.59 -11.68
CA LYS A 52 -7.12 15.16 -10.49
C LYS A 52 -7.05 13.65 -10.22
N ILE A 53 -6.68 12.85 -11.20
CA ILE A 53 -6.41 11.41 -11.03
C ILE A 53 -5.23 11.20 -10.07
N MET A 54 -4.27 12.15 -10.03
CA MET A 54 -3.13 12.14 -9.11
C MET A 54 -3.53 11.89 -7.65
N TYR A 55 -4.64 12.48 -7.21
CA TYR A 55 -5.11 12.41 -5.81
C TYR A 55 -5.63 11.02 -5.39
N ILE A 56 -5.79 10.11 -6.34
CA ILE A 56 -6.07 8.69 -6.12
C ILE A 56 -4.84 7.85 -6.43
N HIS A 57 -4.21 8.12 -7.58
CA HIS A 57 -3.09 7.33 -8.09
C HIS A 57 -1.87 7.36 -7.17
N VAL A 58 -1.43 8.55 -6.77
CA VAL A 58 -0.21 8.70 -5.96
C VAL A 58 -0.38 8.10 -4.55
N PRO A 59 -1.47 8.37 -3.79
CA PRO A 59 -1.72 7.68 -2.53
C PRO A 59 -1.78 6.16 -2.68
N ALA A 60 -2.44 5.65 -3.71
CA ALA A 60 -2.51 4.21 -3.97
C ALA A 60 -1.12 3.60 -4.24
N ALA A 61 -0.29 4.26 -5.06
CA ALA A 61 1.07 3.84 -5.34
C ALA A 61 1.94 3.80 -4.07
N TRP A 62 1.89 4.85 -3.25
CA TRP A 62 2.67 4.91 -2.00
C TRP A 62 2.22 3.84 -1.01
N LEU A 63 0.93 3.61 -0.88
CA LEU A 63 0.39 2.58 0.03
C LEU A 63 0.64 1.16 -0.47
N ALA A 64 0.67 0.94 -1.77
CA ALA A 64 1.09 -0.33 -2.35
C ALA A 64 2.53 -0.68 -1.93
N LEU A 65 3.47 0.25 -2.11
CA LEU A 65 4.87 0.08 -1.72
C LEU A 65 5.05 -0.04 -0.20
N LEU A 66 4.37 0.84 0.57
CA LEU A 66 4.44 0.84 2.04
C LEU A 66 3.91 -0.48 2.62
N THR A 67 2.79 -0.99 2.11
CA THR A 67 2.23 -2.26 2.56
C THR A 67 3.21 -3.40 2.32
N TYR A 68 3.89 -3.44 1.16
CA TYR A 68 4.89 -4.47 0.89
C TYR A 68 6.12 -4.33 1.79
N ALA A 69 6.59 -3.09 2.03
CA ALA A 69 7.69 -2.83 2.96
C ALA A 69 7.35 -3.30 4.39
N ILE A 70 6.12 -3.06 4.86
CA ILE A 70 5.63 -3.57 6.15
C ILE A 70 5.64 -5.10 6.16
N MET A 71 5.16 -5.75 5.10
CA MET A 71 5.20 -7.21 4.98
C MET A 71 6.63 -7.76 5.02
N THR A 72 7.57 -7.07 4.38
CA THR A 72 9.01 -7.42 4.42
C THR A 72 9.55 -7.36 5.84
N ILE A 73 9.27 -6.28 6.58
CA ILE A 73 9.69 -6.13 7.98
C ILE A 73 9.09 -7.26 8.84
N TYR A 74 7.79 -7.53 8.72
CA TYR A 74 7.16 -8.62 9.48
C TYR A 74 7.66 -10.00 9.07
N SER A 75 8.08 -10.20 7.82
CA SER A 75 8.73 -11.45 7.40
C SER A 75 10.09 -11.65 8.09
N ILE A 76 10.92 -10.60 8.16
CA ILE A 76 12.18 -10.62 8.92
C ILE A 76 11.91 -10.92 10.39
N VAL A 77 10.99 -10.18 11.01
CA VAL A 77 10.63 -10.34 12.43
C VAL A 77 10.11 -11.75 12.72
N GLY A 78 9.25 -12.27 11.85
CA GLY A 78 8.67 -13.61 11.98
C GLY A 78 9.71 -14.72 11.89
N LEU A 79 10.63 -14.62 10.94
CA LEU A 79 11.67 -15.63 10.72
C LEU A 79 12.80 -15.53 11.76
N ALA A 80 13.31 -14.32 12.01
CA ALA A 80 14.46 -14.12 12.91
C ALA A 80 14.10 -14.33 14.39
N PHE A 81 12.95 -13.82 14.84
CA PHE A 81 12.53 -13.88 16.25
C PHE A 81 11.46 -14.92 16.51
N LYS A 82 11.07 -15.71 15.50
CA LYS A 82 10.04 -16.76 15.61
C LYS A 82 8.72 -16.24 16.20
N ILE A 83 8.28 -15.04 15.78
CA ILE A 83 7.05 -14.39 16.24
C ILE A 83 5.88 -14.76 15.31
N PRO A 84 4.97 -15.69 15.72
CA PRO A 84 3.90 -16.18 14.85
C PRO A 84 2.88 -15.10 14.44
N PHE A 85 2.76 -14.03 15.23
CA PHE A 85 1.85 -12.92 14.93
C PHE A 85 2.26 -12.16 13.66
N SER A 86 3.56 -12.13 13.33
CA SER A 86 4.08 -11.53 12.10
C SER A 86 3.47 -12.14 10.84
N PHE A 87 3.30 -13.46 10.81
CA PHE A 87 2.70 -14.15 9.67
C PHE A 87 1.19 -13.90 9.55
N ILE A 88 0.50 -13.70 10.69
CA ILE A 88 -0.91 -13.28 10.71
C ILE A 88 -1.05 -11.91 10.07
N ILE A 89 -0.17 -10.96 10.41
CA ILE A 89 -0.18 -9.62 9.84
C ILE A 89 0.05 -9.68 8.34
N ASN A 90 1.09 -10.39 7.88
CA ASN A 90 1.38 -10.53 6.46
C ASN A 90 0.18 -11.09 5.68
N LYS A 91 -0.45 -12.15 6.17
CA LYS A 91 -1.65 -12.73 5.57
C LYS A 91 -2.81 -11.72 5.51
N ALA A 92 -2.99 -10.94 6.57
CA ALA A 92 -4.08 -9.97 6.67
C ALA A 92 -3.91 -8.78 5.73
N ILE A 93 -2.68 -8.24 5.57
CA ILE A 93 -2.45 -7.01 4.81
C ILE A 93 -2.11 -7.24 3.34
N ALA A 94 -1.71 -8.44 2.92
CA ALA A 94 -1.39 -8.72 1.52
C ALA A 94 -2.53 -8.36 0.54
N PRO A 95 -3.82 -8.68 0.79
CA PRO A 95 -4.91 -8.25 -0.09
C PRO A 95 -5.09 -6.72 -0.13
N ILE A 96 -4.74 -6.01 0.93
CA ILE A 96 -4.80 -4.53 0.97
C ILE A 96 -3.76 -3.96 0.00
N GLY A 97 -2.53 -4.47 0.06
CA GLY A 97 -1.47 -4.10 -0.88
C GLY A 97 -1.83 -4.42 -2.33
N ALA A 98 -2.44 -5.59 -2.58
CA ALA A 98 -2.93 -5.97 -3.90
C ALA A 98 -3.97 -4.97 -4.44
N ILE A 99 -4.95 -4.56 -3.61
CA ILE A 99 -5.99 -3.59 -4.00
C ILE A 99 -5.38 -2.23 -4.29
N PHE A 100 -4.46 -1.72 -3.46
CA PHE A 100 -3.79 -0.46 -3.73
C PHE A 100 -2.93 -0.52 -5.00
N THR A 101 -2.26 -1.65 -5.25
CA THR A 101 -1.48 -1.83 -6.49
C THR A 101 -2.40 -1.87 -7.72
N LEU A 102 -3.52 -2.59 -7.65
CA LEU A 102 -4.51 -2.63 -8.72
C LEU A 102 -5.10 -1.24 -9.00
N LEU A 103 -5.46 -0.49 -7.93
CA LEU A 103 -5.98 0.86 -8.04
C LEU A 103 -4.94 1.80 -8.68
N CYS A 104 -3.65 1.66 -8.32
CA CYS A 104 -2.54 2.37 -8.95
C CYS A 104 -2.44 2.04 -10.45
N LEU A 105 -2.50 0.77 -10.84
CA LEU A 105 -2.41 0.35 -12.24
C LEU A 105 -3.59 0.88 -13.06
N ILE A 106 -4.83 0.76 -12.57
CA ILE A 106 -6.03 1.26 -13.25
C ILE A 106 -5.98 2.78 -13.39
N SER A 107 -5.77 3.50 -12.30
CA SER A 107 -5.73 4.97 -12.32
C SER A 107 -4.56 5.50 -13.14
N GLY A 108 -3.41 4.82 -13.13
CA GLY A 108 -2.26 5.15 -13.97
C GLY A 108 -2.54 4.96 -15.45
N SER A 109 -3.23 3.90 -15.83
CA SER A 109 -3.66 3.65 -17.21
C SER A 109 -4.66 4.72 -17.69
N LEU A 110 -5.64 5.08 -16.85
CA LEU A 110 -6.60 6.14 -17.12
C LEU A 110 -5.92 7.52 -17.29
N TRP A 111 -4.89 7.78 -16.49
CA TRP A 111 -4.12 9.02 -16.56
C TRP A 111 -3.13 9.03 -17.73
N GLY A 112 -2.52 7.89 -18.03
CA GLY A 112 -1.58 7.75 -19.14
C GLY A 112 -2.23 7.94 -20.52
N LYS A 113 -3.47 7.50 -20.71
CA LYS A 113 -4.15 7.59 -22.00
C LYS A 113 -4.19 9.00 -22.58
N PRO A 114 -4.64 10.05 -21.87
CA PRO A 114 -4.61 11.43 -22.38
C PRO A 114 -3.20 12.02 -22.46
N MET A 115 -2.25 11.56 -21.63
CA MET A 115 -0.90 12.12 -21.57
C MET A 115 0.06 11.51 -22.60
N TRP A 116 -0.07 10.21 -22.85
CA TRP A 116 0.87 9.44 -23.69
C TRP A 116 0.21 8.85 -24.95
N GLY A 117 -1.09 9.05 -25.14
CA GLY A 117 -1.86 8.51 -26.26
C GLY A 117 -2.15 7.01 -26.17
N THR A 118 -1.65 6.32 -25.16
CA THR A 118 -1.83 4.88 -24.95
C THR A 118 -2.22 4.54 -23.52
N TRP A 119 -2.92 3.40 -23.34
CA TRP A 119 -3.31 2.90 -22.02
C TRP A 119 -2.14 2.26 -21.25
N TRP A 120 -1.14 1.76 -21.95
CA TRP A 120 -0.03 1.01 -21.38
C TRP A 120 1.24 1.19 -22.17
N VAL A 121 2.36 1.26 -21.47
CA VAL A 121 3.72 1.23 -22.01
C VAL A 121 4.54 0.24 -21.18
N TRP A 122 5.32 -0.60 -21.85
CA TRP A 122 6.22 -1.55 -21.20
C TRP A 122 7.52 -0.86 -20.76
N ASP A 123 7.39 0.17 -19.95
CA ASP A 123 8.54 0.80 -19.32
C ASP A 123 8.89 0.15 -17.96
N ALA A 124 10.05 0.51 -17.42
CA ALA A 124 10.55 -0.09 -16.19
C ALA A 124 9.62 0.14 -14.99
N ARG A 125 8.96 1.31 -14.89
CA ARG A 125 8.07 1.64 -13.77
C ARG A 125 6.75 0.89 -13.83
N LEU A 126 6.06 0.94 -14.97
CA LEU A 126 4.77 0.28 -15.11
C LEU A 126 4.92 -1.24 -14.98
N THR A 127 5.96 -1.80 -15.64
CA THR A 127 6.25 -3.23 -15.59
C THR A 127 6.56 -3.70 -14.17
N SER A 128 7.42 -2.97 -13.43
CA SER A 128 7.77 -3.37 -12.06
C SER A 128 6.59 -3.24 -11.08
N VAL A 129 5.67 -2.28 -11.28
CA VAL A 129 4.43 -2.20 -10.49
C VAL A 129 3.46 -3.35 -10.86
N ALA A 130 3.37 -3.73 -12.14
CA ALA A 130 2.59 -4.91 -12.54
C ALA A 130 3.17 -6.20 -11.93
N ILE A 131 4.50 -6.35 -11.89
CA ILE A 131 5.17 -7.45 -11.19
C ILE A 131 4.83 -7.43 -9.69
N LEU A 132 4.82 -6.27 -9.04
CA LEU A 132 4.42 -6.15 -7.63
C LEU A 132 2.99 -6.66 -7.41
N PHE A 133 2.07 -6.35 -8.32
CA PHE A 133 0.69 -6.87 -8.25
C PHE A 133 0.66 -8.39 -8.34
N VAL A 134 1.39 -8.99 -9.29
CA VAL A 134 1.51 -10.45 -9.42
C VAL A 134 2.11 -11.08 -8.15
N ILE A 135 3.15 -10.46 -7.58
CA ILE A 135 3.75 -10.92 -6.32
C ILE A 135 2.71 -10.94 -5.19
N TYR A 136 1.88 -9.90 -5.05
CA TYR A 136 0.79 -9.89 -4.07
C TYR A 136 -0.21 -11.02 -4.30
N LEU A 137 -0.60 -11.27 -5.56
CA LEU A 137 -1.52 -12.36 -5.90
C LEU A 137 -0.93 -13.73 -5.55
N ILE A 138 0.37 -13.93 -5.82
CA ILE A 138 1.08 -15.16 -5.45
C ILE A 138 1.09 -15.34 -3.92
N VAL A 139 1.39 -14.29 -3.14
CA VAL A 139 1.34 -14.33 -1.67
C VAL A 139 -0.06 -14.72 -1.17
N ILE A 140 -1.12 -14.17 -1.76
CA ILE A 140 -2.50 -14.49 -1.40
C ILE A 140 -2.81 -15.96 -1.74
N PHE A 141 -2.41 -16.42 -2.91
CA PHE A 141 -2.63 -17.80 -3.36
C PHE A 141 -1.86 -18.81 -2.49
N LEU A 142 -0.59 -18.56 -2.21
CA LEU A 142 0.24 -19.45 -1.37
C LEU A 142 -0.34 -19.64 0.05
N ASN A 143 -1.14 -18.69 0.56
CA ASN A 143 -1.83 -18.85 1.83
C ASN A 143 -2.91 -19.94 1.82
N GLN A 144 -3.30 -20.43 0.65
CA GLN A 144 -4.33 -21.45 0.48
C GLN A 144 -3.76 -22.82 0.04
N THR A 145 -2.49 -22.89 -0.35
CA THR A 145 -1.90 -24.04 -1.05
C THR A 145 -1.32 -25.08 -0.09
N PHE A 146 -0.76 -24.68 1.04
CA PHE A 146 -0.05 -25.59 1.95
C PHE A 146 -0.95 -26.06 3.10
N GLU A 147 -1.02 -27.35 3.35
CA GLU A 147 -1.69 -27.94 4.52
C GLU A 147 -0.90 -27.66 5.80
N ASN A 148 0.44 -27.89 5.79
CA ASN A 148 1.28 -27.62 6.92
C ASN A 148 1.48 -26.11 7.09
N ARG A 149 0.96 -25.60 8.22
CA ARG A 149 0.99 -24.17 8.52
C ARG A 149 2.39 -23.60 8.67
N GLU A 150 3.30 -24.31 9.32
CA GLU A 150 4.66 -23.81 9.58
C GLU A 150 5.45 -23.70 8.27
N VAL A 151 5.34 -24.69 7.41
CA VAL A 151 5.94 -24.67 6.06
C VAL A 151 5.36 -23.50 5.27
N ARG A 152 4.04 -23.34 5.24
CA ARG A 152 3.36 -22.24 4.56
C ARG A 152 3.85 -20.87 5.01
N GLU A 153 3.85 -20.62 6.33
CA GLU A 153 4.23 -19.33 6.92
C GLU A 153 5.69 -18.97 6.59
N LYS A 154 6.61 -19.94 6.67
CA LYS A 154 8.03 -19.74 6.32
C LYS A 154 8.23 -19.52 4.83
N THR A 155 7.61 -20.34 3.98
CA THR A 155 7.72 -20.21 2.52
C THR A 155 7.23 -18.85 2.05
N ILE A 156 6.07 -18.40 2.53
CA ILE A 156 5.52 -17.09 2.18
C ILE A 156 6.44 -15.96 2.66
N ALA A 157 6.96 -16.04 3.89
CA ALA A 157 7.86 -15.02 4.40
C ALA A 157 9.16 -14.91 3.56
N ILE A 158 9.74 -16.03 3.15
CA ILE A 158 10.90 -16.05 2.26
C ILE A 158 10.54 -15.47 0.89
N PHE A 159 9.38 -15.84 0.34
CA PHE A 159 8.91 -15.31 -0.94
C PHE A 159 8.71 -13.78 -0.89
N ILE A 160 8.15 -13.25 0.21
CA ILE A 160 8.02 -11.80 0.43
C ILE A 160 9.40 -11.13 0.47
N LEU A 161 10.38 -11.73 1.14
CA LEU A 161 11.75 -11.19 1.18
C LEU A 161 12.40 -11.13 -0.20
N ILE A 162 12.25 -12.17 -1.00
CA ILE A 162 12.74 -12.18 -2.40
C ILE A 162 12.05 -11.10 -3.21
N GLY A 163 10.71 -11.01 -3.12
CA GLY A 163 9.93 -10.01 -3.84
C GLY A 163 10.23 -8.56 -3.42
N SER A 164 10.80 -8.33 -2.22
CA SER A 164 11.16 -6.99 -1.76
C SER A 164 12.27 -6.32 -2.59
N ILE A 165 13.05 -7.10 -3.35
CA ILE A 165 14.02 -6.60 -4.32
C ILE A 165 13.34 -5.71 -5.38
N ASN A 166 12.06 -5.94 -5.66
CA ASN A 166 11.31 -5.13 -6.61
C ASN A 166 10.99 -3.70 -6.09
N LEU A 167 11.01 -3.46 -4.78
CA LEU A 167 10.71 -2.13 -4.22
C LEU A 167 11.70 -1.04 -4.66
N PRO A 168 13.04 -1.22 -4.50
CA PRO A 168 14.00 -0.25 -5.02
C PRO A 168 13.94 -0.12 -6.56
N ILE A 169 13.66 -1.20 -7.29
CA ILE A 169 13.49 -1.15 -8.75
C ILE A 169 12.34 -0.19 -9.10
N ILE A 170 11.18 -0.32 -8.46
CA ILE A 170 10.06 0.61 -8.66
C ILE A 170 10.47 2.04 -8.28
N LYS A 171 11.09 2.23 -7.11
CA LYS A 171 11.43 3.57 -6.61
C LYS A 171 12.40 4.31 -7.54
N PHE A 172 13.43 3.64 -8.01
CA PHE A 172 14.50 4.22 -8.81
C PHE A 172 14.38 3.98 -10.31
N SER A 173 13.28 3.37 -10.77
CA SER A 173 13.06 3.05 -12.18
C SER A 173 13.18 4.26 -13.12
N VAL A 174 12.74 5.44 -12.67
CA VAL A 174 12.80 6.69 -13.46
C VAL A 174 14.21 7.26 -13.52
N ASP A 175 15.03 6.96 -12.49
CA ASP A 175 16.41 7.44 -12.42
C ASP A 175 17.36 6.51 -13.19
N TRP A 176 17.03 5.20 -13.27
CA TRP A 176 17.90 4.18 -13.88
C TRP A 176 17.58 3.89 -15.35
N TRP A 177 16.34 4.12 -15.78
CA TRP A 177 15.88 3.83 -17.14
C TRP A 177 15.08 4.99 -17.73
N ASN A 178 15.06 5.05 -19.05
CA ASN A 178 14.17 5.96 -19.78
C ASN A 178 12.72 5.48 -19.64
N THR A 179 11.85 6.32 -19.08
CA THR A 179 10.42 6.05 -18.93
C THR A 179 9.61 7.28 -19.31
N LEU A 180 8.36 7.08 -19.69
CA LEU A 180 7.41 8.19 -19.90
C LEU A 180 6.90 8.76 -18.57
N HIS A 181 7.18 8.07 -17.46
CA HIS A 181 6.72 8.48 -16.15
C HIS A 181 7.56 9.65 -15.61
N GLN A 182 6.90 10.64 -15.02
CA GLN A 182 7.57 11.80 -14.45
C GLN A 182 8.48 11.42 -13.26
N PRO A 183 9.60 12.13 -13.07
CA PRO A 183 10.40 12.03 -11.85
C PRO A 183 9.59 12.33 -10.59
N ALA A 184 10.08 11.88 -9.44
CA ALA A 184 9.40 12.07 -8.16
C ALA A 184 9.25 13.57 -7.84
N SER A 185 8.02 14.07 -7.76
CA SER A 185 7.71 15.47 -7.44
C SER A 185 7.67 15.74 -5.94
N VAL A 186 7.35 14.75 -5.12
CA VAL A 186 7.17 14.88 -3.66
C VAL A 186 8.16 14.02 -2.89
N SER A 187 8.30 12.74 -3.25
CA SER A 187 9.16 11.78 -2.53
C SER A 187 10.63 11.86 -2.95
N LYS A 188 11.24 13.04 -2.78
CA LYS A 188 12.66 13.34 -3.08
C LYS A 188 13.35 14.02 -1.89
N LEU A 189 14.69 14.05 -1.88
CA LEU A 189 15.47 14.67 -0.79
C LEU A 189 15.46 16.19 -0.80
N SER A 190 15.01 16.84 -1.89
CA SER A 190 14.83 18.28 -2.02
C SER A 190 13.37 18.68 -1.74
N SER A 191 13.10 19.99 -1.68
CA SER A 191 11.72 20.50 -1.57
C SER A 191 10.82 19.94 -2.67
N PRO A 192 9.53 19.70 -2.40
CA PRO A 192 8.57 19.29 -3.42
C PRO A 192 8.57 20.27 -4.61
N SER A 193 8.47 19.71 -5.82
CA SER A 193 8.38 20.51 -7.07
C SER A 193 6.94 20.68 -7.56
N ILE A 194 5.97 20.41 -6.70
CA ILE A 194 4.55 20.61 -6.95
C ILE A 194 4.08 21.84 -6.19
N ASP A 195 3.17 22.63 -6.80
CA ASP A 195 2.57 23.79 -6.16
C ASP A 195 1.81 23.40 -4.89
N ILE A 196 1.83 24.30 -3.89
CA ILE A 196 1.21 24.05 -2.59
C ILE A 196 -0.30 23.81 -2.70
N SER A 197 -0.98 24.47 -3.65
CA SER A 197 -2.41 24.30 -3.89
C SER A 197 -2.80 22.90 -4.39
N MET A 198 -1.83 22.18 -5.00
CA MET A 198 -1.97 20.78 -5.41
C MET A 198 -1.40 19.81 -4.36
N LEU A 199 -0.33 20.23 -3.65
CA LEU A 199 0.30 19.41 -2.63
C LEU A 199 -0.61 19.16 -1.42
N GLN A 200 -1.31 20.19 -0.93
CA GLN A 200 -2.21 20.06 0.21
C GLN A 200 -3.31 19.02 0.00
N PRO A 201 -4.12 19.06 -1.09
CA PRO A 201 -5.10 18.01 -1.37
C PRO A 201 -4.46 16.62 -1.47
N LEU A 202 -3.27 16.51 -2.08
CA LEU A 202 -2.56 15.25 -2.22
C LEU A 202 -2.20 14.63 -0.85
N LEU A 203 -1.66 15.44 0.06
CA LEU A 203 -1.29 14.97 1.41
C LEU A 203 -2.53 14.58 2.23
N VAL A 204 -3.61 15.36 2.14
CA VAL A 204 -4.86 15.04 2.84
C VAL A 204 -5.49 13.75 2.29
N MET A 205 -5.51 13.57 0.98
CA MET A 205 -5.98 12.32 0.37
C MET A 205 -5.07 11.13 0.73
N THR A 206 -3.76 11.32 0.78
CA THR A 206 -2.82 10.28 1.23
C THR A 206 -3.10 9.87 2.69
N LEU A 207 -3.38 10.84 3.55
CA LEU A 207 -3.77 10.56 4.94
C LEU A 207 -5.10 9.81 5.01
N ALA A 208 -6.12 10.24 4.23
CA ALA A 208 -7.41 9.55 4.17
C ALA A 208 -7.27 8.08 3.73
N PHE A 209 -6.53 7.82 2.64
CA PHE A 209 -6.26 6.47 2.15
C PHE A 209 -5.48 5.63 3.16
N SER A 210 -4.51 6.24 3.86
CA SER A 210 -3.74 5.57 4.92
C SER A 210 -4.64 5.13 6.07
N LEU A 211 -5.53 6.00 6.54
CA LEU A 211 -6.47 5.70 7.62
C LEU A 211 -7.45 4.60 7.21
N ILE A 212 -7.99 4.64 5.99
CA ILE A 212 -8.83 3.58 5.44
C ILE A 212 -8.06 2.25 5.39
N GLY A 213 -6.83 2.26 4.89
CA GLY A 213 -5.97 1.08 4.87
C GLY A 213 -5.72 0.49 6.25
N ILE A 214 -5.48 1.33 7.26
CA ILE A 214 -5.31 0.91 8.66
C ILE A 214 -6.60 0.31 9.23
N ILE A 215 -7.76 0.90 8.96
CA ILE A 215 -9.06 0.37 9.40
C ILE A 215 -9.28 -1.03 8.84
N ILE A 216 -9.07 -1.20 7.53
CA ILE A 216 -9.21 -2.50 6.87
C ILE A 216 -8.17 -3.50 7.43
N ALA A 217 -6.93 -3.07 7.66
CA ALA A 217 -5.91 -3.92 8.25
C ALA A 217 -6.30 -4.40 9.66
N ILE A 218 -6.81 -3.50 10.52
CA ILE A 218 -7.31 -3.87 11.85
C ILE A 218 -8.42 -4.92 11.76
N MET A 219 -9.40 -4.73 10.88
CA MET A 219 -10.50 -5.69 10.69
C MET A 219 -9.98 -7.05 10.24
N ARG A 220 -9.10 -7.08 9.25
CA ARG A 220 -8.53 -8.33 8.71
C ARG A 220 -7.62 -9.04 9.69
N ILE A 221 -6.76 -8.32 10.42
CA ILE A 221 -5.90 -8.92 11.46
C ILE A 221 -6.77 -9.53 12.56
N LYS A 222 -7.83 -8.85 13.03
CA LYS A 222 -8.76 -9.41 14.00
C LYS A 222 -9.45 -10.67 13.50
N ALA A 223 -9.90 -10.68 12.25
CA ALA A 223 -10.49 -11.86 11.61
C ALA A 223 -9.50 -13.05 11.56
N GLU A 224 -8.25 -12.80 11.15
CA GLU A 224 -7.22 -13.84 11.11
C GLU A 224 -6.84 -14.38 12.51
N ILE A 225 -6.83 -13.52 13.54
CA ILE A 225 -6.64 -13.96 14.95
C ILE A 225 -7.76 -14.90 15.39
N ILE A 226 -9.02 -14.59 15.05
CA ILE A 226 -10.17 -15.42 15.41
C ILE A 226 -10.11 -16.76 14.66
N LEU A 227 -9.88 -16.74 13.36
CA LEU A 227 -9.72 -17.94 12.56
C LEU A 227 -8.60 -18.84 13.09
N ARG A 228 -7.46 -18.24 13.44
CA ARG A 228 -6.34 -19.00 13.99
C ARG A 228 -6.68 -19.72 15.30
N LYS A 229 -7.51 -19.13 16.18
CA LYS A 229 -7.96 -19.76 17.44
C LYS A 229 -8.95 -20.88 17.22
N LYS A 230 -9.75 -20.86 16.15
CA LYS A 230 -10.74 -21.88 15.86
C LYS A 230 -10.11 -23.19 15.40
N TYR A 231 -8.90 -23.16 14.87
CA TYR A 231 -8.17 -24.31 14.32
C TYR A 231 -6.96 -24.73 15.21
N LEU A 232 -6.90 -24.29 16.47
CA LEU A 232 -6.04 -24.77 17.54
C LEU A 232 -6.82 -25.62 18.51
#